data_5285822658c6f887761ebfc087f4dbdd
#
_entry.id   5285822658c6f887761ebfc087f4dbdd
#
_cell.length_a   1.000
_cell.length_b   1.000
_cell.length_c   1.000
_cell.angle_alpha   90.00
_cell.angle_beta   90.00
_cell.angle_gamma   90.00
#
_symmetry.space_group_name_H-M   'P 1'
#
loop_
_entity.id
_entity.type
_entity.pdbx_description
1 polymer ?
#
loop_
_entity_poly.entity_id
_entity_poly.type
_entity_poly.pdbx_seq_one_letter_code
_entity_poly.pdbx_strand_id
1 'polypeptide(L)'
;MGLGLLLLLVAVPVGFAREPVPSYDPQGYVSDHAGVIDAEWRARIRSVCQDLERKTGVEMVVVTVPTLKPYGSANDYAVGLYQKWGIGSAQNEHGVLVLLSVQERQAAVTMGRRMLPVMGGNVVGKVGHEYLDPAVKNGHFGEGLYRTVVGLASVSQEIRVGSIKKTHFRGLGFWITIFTVGGALWFLWWLSRPDLRHPYGRLRRGEYWGSGQGGFGGNFGGHGGGMSGEGWK
;
A
#
# COMPACT_ATOMS: atom_id res chain seq x y z
N MET A 1 71.34 20.13 -34.71
CA MET A 1 70.44 19.04 -35.00
C MET A 1 69.96 18.52 -33.67
N GLY A 2 68.82 18.99 -33.22
CA GLY A 2 68.19 18.58 -31.92
C GLY A 2 67.11 17.59 -32.18
N LEU A 3 67.25 16.37 -31.66
CA LEU A 3 66.31 15.31 -31.77
C LEU A 3 65.30 15.41 -30.57
N GLY A 4 64.11 15.96 -30.81
CA GLY A 4 63.04 16.05 -29.84
C GLY A 4 62.37 14.68 -29.62
N LEU A 5 62.59 14.10 -28.45
CA LEU A 5 61.92 12.86 -28.00
C LEU A 5 60.48 13.17 -27.57
N LEU A 6 59.51 12.85 -28.43
CA LEU A 6 58.11 12.96 -28.15
C LEU A 6 57.65 11.77 -27.27
N LEU A 7 57.49 12.01 -25.96
CA LEU A 7 57.01 11.02 -25.01
C LEU A 7 55.49 10.93 -25.14
N LEU A 8 55.01 9.89 -25.82
CA LEU A 8 53.59 9.60 -26.00
C LEU A 8 53.09 8.94 -24.69
N LEU A 9 52.38 9.75 -23.89
CA LEU A 9 51.79 9.31 -22.63
C LEU A 9 50.48 8.55 -22.99
N VAL A 10 50.58 7.21 -23.05
CA VAL A 10 49.42 6.32 -23.22
C VAL A 10 48.65 6.29 -21.89
N ALA A 11 47.55 7.03 -21.82
CA ALA A 11 46.59 6.91 -20.73
C ALA A 11 45.89 5.54 -20.81
N VAL A 12 46.32 4.60 -19.99
CA VAL A 12 45.62 3.32 -19.82
C VAL A 12 44.35 3.63 -19.03
N PRO A 13 43.15 3.38 -19.57
CA PRO A 13 41.94 3.52 -18.78
C PRO A 13 42.00 2.46 -17.67
N VAL A 14 42.09 2.90 -16.41
CA VAL A 14 41.86 2.04 -15.22
C VAL A 14 40.38 1.69 -15.24
N GLY A 15 40.05 0.59 -15.90
CA GLY A 15 38.73 -0.02 -15.80
C GLY A 15 38.55 -0.44 -14.35
N PHE A 16 37.64 0.20 -13.64
CA PHE A 16 37.16 -0.31 -12.37
C PHE A 16 36.49 -1.66 -12.65
N ALA A 17 37.23 -2.72 -12.48
CA ALA A 17 36.68 -4.08 -12.51
C ALA A 17 35.64 -4.16 -11.38
N ARG A 18 34.36 -4.20 -11.77
CA ARG A 18 33.27 -4.41 -10.84
C ARG A 18 33.45 -5.80 -10.28
N GLU A 19 33.70 -5.91 -9.00
CA GLU A 19 33.85 -7.19 -8.30
C GLU A 19 32.66 -8.09 -8.64
N PRO A 20 32.88 -9.37 -8.99
CA PRO A 20 31.80 -10.26 -9.38
C PRO A 20 30.88 -10.52 -8.19
N VAL A 21 29.59 -10.15 -8.34
CA VAL A 21 28.56 -10.48 -7.36
C VAL A 21 28.51 -11.99 -7.18
N PRO A 22 28.56 -12.52 -5.94
CA PRO A 22 28.49 -13.95 -5.69
C PRO A 22 27.29 -14.59 -6.40
N SER A 23 27.50 -15.77 -6.97
CA SER A 23 26.51 -16.45 -7.79
C SER A 23 25.50 -17.22 -6.93
N TYR A 24 24.86 -16.54 -5.99
CA TYR A 24 23.70 -17.12 -5.31
C TYR A 24 22.44 -16.84 -6.13
N ASP A 25 21.59 -17.87 -6.23
CA ASP A 25 20.29 -17.75 -6.88
C ASP A 25 19.20 -17.48 -5.85
N PRO A 26 18.17 -16.68 -6.19
CA PRO A 26 17.09 -16.39 -5.26
C PRO A 26 16.24 -17.64 -5.01
N GLN A 27 15.97 -17.93 -3.73
CA GLN A 27 15.11 -19.05 -3.29
C GLN A 27 13.71 -18.56 -2.89
N GLY A 28 13.28 -17.42 -3.42
CA GLY A 28 12.04 -16.75 -3.06
C GLY A 28 12.23 -15.72 -1.93
N TYR A 29 11.24 -15.54 -1.08
CA TYR A 29 11.29 -14.50 -0.02
C TYR A 29 12.38 -14.74 1.05
N VAL A 30 12.81 -15.98 1.23
CA VAL A 30 13.86 -16.33 2.19
C VAL A 30 14.88 -17.20 1.49
N SER A 31 16.09 -16.69 1.32
CA SER A 31 17.24 -17.34 0.69
C SER A 31 18.31 -17.57 1.73
N ASP A 32 18.26 -18.73 2.36
CA ASP A 32 19.17 -19.10 3.46
C ASP A 32 20.38 -19.90 2.95
N HIS A 33 21.38 -19.19 2.44
CA HIS A 33 22.63 -19.81 1.94
C HIS A 33 23.63 -20.13 3.06
N ALA A 34 23.43 -19.57 4.25
CA ALA A 34 24.25 -19.88 5.40
C ALA A 34 23.70 -21.06 6.22
N GLY A 35 22.46 -21.48 5.98
CA GLY A 35 21.82 -22.59 6.72
C GLY A 35 21.59 -22.29 8.20
N VAL A 36 21.33 -21.03 8.55
CA VAL A 36 21.20 -20.58 9.95
C VAL A 36 19.76 -20.26 10.36
N ILE A 37 18.80 -20.42 9.44
CA ILE A 37 17.38 -20.18 9.71
C ILE A 37 16.66 -21.53 9.79
N ASP A 38 16.13 -21.86 10.96
CA ASP A 38 15.32 -23.05 11.14
C ASP A 38 14.07 -23.03 10.26
N ALA A 39 13.52 -24.20 9.94
CA ALA A 39 12.37 -24.34 9.07
C ALA A 39 11.15 -23.56 9.56
N GLU A 40 10.95 -23.50 10.88
CA GLU A 40 9.87 -22.75 11.51
C GLU A 40 9.99 -21.23 11.28
N TRP A 41 11.17 -20.67 11.57
CA TRP A 41 11.43 -19.24 11.35
C TRP A 41 11.37 -18.87 9.87
N ARG A 42 11.89 -19.75 8.99
CA ARG A 42 11.79 -19.57 7.55
C ARG A 42 10.35 -19.49 7.07
N ALA A 43 9.48 -20.35 7.57
CA ALA A 43 8.06 -20.34 7.24
C ALA A 43 7.37 -19.06 7.76
N ARG A 44 7.66 -18.64 8.99
CA ARG A 44 7.12 -17.40 9.57
C ARG A 44 7.55 -16.15 8.80
N ILE A 45 8.85 -16.02 8.48
CA ILE A 45 9.38 -14.90 7.70
C ILE A 45 8.72 -14.85 6.32
N ARG A 46 8.64 -16.00 5.64
CA ARG A 46 7.97 -16.11 4.33
C ARG A 46 6.52 -15.61 4.39
N SER A 47 5.77 -16.03 5.39
CA SER A 47 4.38 -15.62 5.57
C SER A 47 4.24 -14.10 5.72
N VAL A 48 5.12 -13.46 6.51
CA VAL A 48 5.11 -11.99 6.68
C VAL A 48 5.47 -11.27 5.37
N CYS A 49 6.48 -11.75 4.63
CA CYS A 49 6.87 -11.16 3.36
C CYS A 49 5.76 -11.27 2.30
N GLN A 50 5.11 -12.45 2.20
CA GLN A 50 3.96 -12.65 1.31
C GLN A 50 2.77 -11.76 1.66
N ASP A 51 2.46 -11.63 2.95
CA ASP A 51 1.38 -10.76 3.41
C ASP A 51 1.69 -9.29 3.14
N LEU A 52 2.94 -8.87 3.31
CA LEU A 52 3.39 -7.52 3.00
C LEU A 52 3.20 -7.21 1.52
N GLU A 53 3.72 -8.06 0.64
CA GLU A 53 3.61 -7.87 -0.80
C GLU A 53 2.15 -7.85 -1.25
N ARG A 54 1.33 -8.78 -0.79
CA ARG A 54 -0.10 -8.83 -1.12
C ARG A 54 -0.85 -7.58 -0.67
N LYS A 55 -0.53 -7.03 0.50
CA LYS A 55 -1.23 -5.87 1.09
C LYS A 55 -0.72 -4.54 0.57
N THR A 56 0.59 -4.43 0.29
CA THR A 56 1.26 -3.14 0.01
C THR A 56 1.92 -3.09 -1.36
N GLY A 57 2.16 -4.23 -2.01
CA GLY A 57 2.95 -4.34 -3.23
C GLY A 57 4.46 -4.20 -2.97
N VAL A 58 4.89 -4.25 -1.71
CA VAL A 58 6.32 -4.19 -1.33
C VAL A 58 6.90 -5.60 -1.30
N GLU A 59 7.85 -5.88 -2.17
CA GLU A 59 8.61 -7.12 -2.19
C GLU A 59 9.74 -7.07 -1.16
N MET A 60 9.64 -7.89 -0.12
CA MET A 60 10.69 -8.00 0.91
C MET A 60 11.35 -9.36 0.84
N VAL A 61 12.67 -9.37 0.68
CA VAL A 61 13.49 -10.58 0.58
C VAL A 61 14.53 -10.60 1.70
N VAL A 62 14.67 -11.75 2.35
CA VAL A 62 15.67 -12.00 3.40
C VAL A 62 16.73 -12.94 2.86
N VAL A 63 17.98 -12.59 3.02
CA VAL A 63 19.12 -13.37 2.55
C VAL A 63 20.12 -13.58 3.68
N THR A 64 20.53 -14.80 3.89
CA THR A 64 21.69 -15.09 4.74
C THR A 64 22.83 -15.67 3.90
N VAL A 65 24.03 -15.20 4.16
CA VAL A 65 25.25 -15.67 3.50
C VAL A 65 26.31 -16.08 4.52
N PRO A 66 27.13 -17.09 4.23
CA PRO A 66 28.19 -17.50 5.14
C PRO A 66 29.25 -16.41 5.28
N THR A 67 29.60 -15.71 4.21
CA THR A 67 30.63 -14.67 4.17
C THR A 67 30.34 -13.60 3.15
N LEU A 68 30.86 -12.39 3.36
CA LEU A 68 30.74 -11.26 2.43
C LEU A 68 31.83 -11.26 1.34
N LYS A 69 32.82 -12.11 1.42
CA LYS A 69 33.90 -12.12 0.43
C LYS A 69 33.38 -12.32 -0.99
N PRO A 70 33.91 -11.57 -1.98
CA PRO A 70 35.08 -10.67 -1.91
C PRO A 70 34.75 -9.23 -1.48
N TYR A 71 33.51 -8.91 -1.09
CA TYR A 71 33.09 -7.56 -0.71
C TYR A 71 33.64 -7.15 0.65
N GLY A 72 33.99 -5.85 0.78
CA GLY A 72 34.48 -5.29 2.02
C GLY A 72 33.38 -4.91 3.04
N SER A 73 32.13 -4.76 2.57
CA SER A 73 31.01 -4.36 3.42
C SER A 73 29.70 -5.08 3.08
N ALA A 74 28.83 -5.24 4.09
CA ALA A 74 27.51 -5.82 3.91
C ALA A 74 26.61 -4.94 3.02
N ASN A 75 26.80 -3.63 3.03
CA ASN A 75 26.03 -2.71 2.18
C ASN A 75 26.35 -2.90 0.70
N ASP A 76 27.63 -2.96 0.34
CA ASP A 76 28.05 -3.13 -1.06
C ASP A 76 27.59 -4.48 -1.60
N TYR A 77 27.68 -5.52 -0.77
CA TYR A 77 27.18 -6.84 -1.10
C TYR A 77 25.65 -6.83 -1.32
N ALA A 78 24.91 -6.22 -0.41
CA ALA A 78 23.45 -6.14 -0.48
C ALA A 78 22.98 -5.35 -1.72
N VAL A 79 23.64 -4.23 -2.05
CA VAL A 79 23.34 -3.44 -3.24
C VAL A 79 23.59 -4.25 -4.51
N GLY A 80 24.71 -4.95 -4.59
CA GLY A 80 25.04 -5.82 -5.73
C GLY A 80 24.01 -6.93 -5.91
N LEU A 81 23.61 -7.57 -4.82
CA LEU A 81 22.62 -8.64 -4.83
C LEU A 81 21.21 -8.14 -5.19
N TYR A 82 20.80 -7.01 -4.62
CA TYR A 82 19.54 -6.34 -4.91
C TYR A 82 19.37 -6.02 -6.41
N GLN A 83 20.43 -5.47 -7.03
CA GLN A 83 20.44 -5.15 -8.45
C GLN A 83 20.44 -6.42 -9.32
N LYS A 84 21.22 -7.45 -8.95
CA LYS A 84 21.30 -8.70 -9.69
C LYS A 84 19.98 -9.45 -9.68
N TRP A 85 19.28 -9.49 -8.55
CA TRP A 85 18.02 -10.21 -8.42
C TRP A 85 16.81 -9.40 -8.88
N GLY A 86 16.96 -8.10 -9.13
CA GLY A 86 15.89 -7.23 -9.61
C GLY A 86 14.74 -7.08 -8.61
N ILE A 87 15.05 -7.09 -7.29
CA ILE A 87 14.06 -7.01 -6.23
C ILE A 87 13.25 -5.72 -6.32
N GLY A 88 11.91 -5.83 -6.23
CA GLY A 88 11.01 -4.69 -6.28
C GLY A 88 10.64 -4.23 -7.69
N SER A 89 10.97 -5.01 -8.72
CA SER A 89 10.85 -4.73 -10.16
C SER A 89 11.40 -3.35 -10.60
N ALA A 90 12.01 -3.30 -11.78
CA ALA A 90 12.68 -2.08 -12.30
C ALA A 90 11.76 -0.86 -12.45
N GLN A 91 10.43 -1.08 -12.51
CA GLN A 91 9.44 -0.01 -12.70
C GLN A 91 8.86 0.50 -11.38
N ASN A 92 8.76 -0.34 -10.36
CA ASN A 92 8.06 0.00 -9.12
C ASN A 92 8.99 0.46 -8.01
N GLU A 93 10.26 0.01 -8.00
CA GLU A 93 11.26 0.34 -6.96
C GLU A 93 10.74 0.17 -5.50
N HIS A 94 9.78 -0.77 -5.31
CA HIS A 94 9.16 -1.10 -4.03
C HIS A 94 9.75 -2.37 -3.42
N GLY A 95 11.06 -2.55 -3.54
CA GLY A 95 11.76 -3.71 -2.99
C GLY A 95 12.51 -3.38 -1.71
N VAL A 96 12.68 -4.37 -0.84
CA VAL A 96 13.49 -4.32 0.36
C VAL A 96 14.27 -5.63 0.47
N LEU A 97 15.59 -5.54 0.59
CA LEU A 97 16.47 -6.68 0.85
C LEU A 97 17.08 -6.56 2.25
N VAL A 98 16.90 -7.58 3.06
CA VAL A 98 17.57 -7.73 4.36
C VAL A 98 18.66 -8.79 4.21
N LEU A 99 19.91 -8.38 4.29
CA LEU A 99 21.08 -9.25 4.22
C LEU A 99 21.68 -9.49 5.61
N LEU A 100 22.06 -10.72 5.88
CA LEU A 100 22.83 -11.11 7.07
C LEU A 100 24.04 -11.95 6.66
N SER A 101 25.22 -11.54 7.05
CA SER A 101 26.44 -12.35 6.99
C SER A 101 26.76 -12.95 8.35
N VAL A 102 26.98 -14.25 8.35
CA VAL A 102 27.20 -15.02 9.59
C VAL A 102 28.63 -14.87 10.11
N GLN A 103 29.64 -14.98 9.24
CA GLN A 103 31.03 -14.91 9.65
C GLN A 103 31.44 -13.52 10.13
N GLU A 104 31.09 -12.48 9.37
CA GLU A 104 31.42 -11.11 9.71
C GLU A 104 30.45 -10.53 10.76
N ARG A 105 29.35 -11.22 11.05
CA ARG A 105 28.28 -10.73 11.95
C ARG A 105 27.77 -9.33 11.56
N GLN A 106 27.65 -9.12 10.27
CA GLN A 106 27.19 -7.87 9.70
C GLN A 106 25.84 -8.07 9.02
N ALA A 107 25.02 -7.05 9.11
CA ALA A 107 23.76 -7.02 8.41
C ALA A 107 23.60 -5.71 7.63
N ALA A 108 22.83 -5.76 6.55
CA ALA A 108 22.49 -4.59 5.76
C ALA A 108 21.04 -4.67 5.28
N VAL A 109 20.41 -3.51 5.16
CA VAL A 109 19.09 -3.38 4.54
C VAL A 109 19.22 -2.45 3.35
N THR A 110 18.93 -2.98 2.17
CA THR A 110 18.90 -2.22 0.91
C THR A 110 17.48 -2.11 0.42
N MET A 111 17.10 -0.95 -0.10
CA MET A 111 15.75 -0.70 -0.54
C MET A 111 15.68 0.15 -1.80
N GLY A 112 14.59 0.02 -2.55
CA GLY A 112 14.31 0.85 -3.71
C GLY A 112 14.02 2.30 -3.32
N ARG A 113 14.19 3.22 -4.28
CA ARG A 113 14.04 4.67 -4.04
C ARG A 113 12.69 5.06 -3.50
N ARG A 114 11.63 4.37 -3.90
CA ARG A 114 10.27 4.64 -3.40
C ARG A 114 10.04 4.23 -1.96
N MET A 115 10.90 3.37 -1.42
CA MET A 115 10.84 2.97 -0.01
C MET A 115 11.58 3.95 0.92
N LEU A 116 12.50 4.79 0.40
CA LEU A 116 13.27 5.74 1.20
C LEU A 116 12.43 6.72 2.04
N PRO A 117 11.32 7.32 1.51
CA PRO A 117 10.47 8.18 2.32
C PRO A 117 9.70 7.43 3.42
N VAL A 118 9.53 6.12 3.22
CA VAL A 118 8.75 5.23 4.10
C VAL A 118 9.62 4.63 5.18
N MET A 119 10.79 4.11 4.77
CA MET A 119 11.74 3.40 5.62
C MET A 119 13.08 4.14 5.67
N GLY A 120 13.08 5.45 5.92
CA GLY A 120 14.32 6.22 6.00
C GLY A 120 15.37 5.59 6.92
N GLY A 121 16.64 5.93 6.72
CA GLY A 121 17.75 5.32 7.44
C GLY A 121 17.59 5.25 8.95
N ASN A 122 16.91 6.22 9.56
CA ASN A 122 16.61 6.22 11.00
C ASN A 122 15.70 5.06 11.43
N VAL A 123 14.72 4.69 10.61
CA VAL A 123 13.77 3.60 10.90
C VAL A 123 14.49 2.26 10.77
N VAL A 124 15.20 2.06 9.67
CA VAL A 124 15.98 0.85 9.42
C VAL A 124 17.04 0.65 10.48
N GLY A 125 17.79 1.72 10.81
CA GLY A 125 18.80 1.67 11.88
C GLY A 125 18.19 1.31 13.23
N LYS A 126 17.07 1.93 13.60
CA LYS A 126 16.38 1.62 14.86
C LYS A 126 15.93 0.16 14.94
N VAL A 127 15.27 -0.34 13.90
CA VAL A 127 14.81 -1.73 13.82
C VAL A 127 16.01 -2.72 13.85
N GLY A 128 17.08 -2.41 13.12
CA GLY A 128 18.31 -3.23 13.13
C GLY A 128 18.94 -3.31 14.51
N HIS A 129 19.14 -2.17 15.17
CA HIS A 129 19.72 -2.12 16.53
C HIS A 129 18.83 -2.78 17.58
N GLU A 130 17.52 -2.68 17.47
CA GLU A 130 16.58 -3.23 18.45
C GLU A 130 16.44 -4.74 18.33
N TYR A 131 16.38 -5.29 17.12
CA TYR A 131 16.05 -6.70 16.91
C TYR A 131 17.18 -7.54 16.33
N LEU A 132 17.94 -7.00 15.37
CA LEU A 132 18.93 -7.77 14.64
C LEU A 132 20.27 -7.85 15.38
N ASP A 133 20.79 -6.74 15.89
CA ASP A 133 22.09 -6.71 16.57
C ASP A 133 22.16 -7.66 17.78
N PRO A 134 21.18 -7.68 18.71
CA PRO A 134 21.24 -8.60 19.83
C PRO A 134 21.11 -10.06 19.39
N ALA A 135 20.29 -10.34 18.36
CA ALA A 135 20.12 -11.69 17.84
C ALA A 135 21.39 -12.23 17.16
N VAL A 136 22.09 -11.37 16.40
CA VAL A 136 23.38 -11.70 15.78
C VAL A 136 24.46 -11.99 16.82
N LYS A 137 24.49 -11.20 17.91
CA LYS A 137 25.45 -11.41 19.02
C LYS A 137 25.19 -12.73 19.73
N ASN A 138 23.95 -13.10 19.92
CA ASN A 138 23.52 -14.28 20.67
C ASN A 138 23.40 -15.55 19.79
N GLY A 139 23.55 -15.43 18.47
CA GLY A 139 23.41 -16.55 17.53
C GLY A 139 21.96 -16.95 17.21
N HIS A 140 20.96 -16.15 17.64
CA HIS A 140 19.54 -16.40 17.37
C HIS A 140 19.10 -15.76 16.05
N PHE A 141 19.72 -16.15 14.95
CA PHE A 141 19.57 -15.49 13.64
C PHE A 141 18.12 -15.51 13.12
N GLY A 142 17.45 -16.67 13.22
CA GLY A 142 16.08 -16.82 12.71
C GLY A 142 15.07 -15.90 13.41
N GLU A 143 15.13 -15.84 14.75
CA GLU A 143 14.28 -14.97 15.56
C GLU A 143 14.56 -13.49 15.28
N GLY A 144 15.84 -13.10 15.23
CA GLY A 144 16.23 -11.71 14.96
C GLY A 144 15.78 -11.23 13.58
N LEU A 145 15.98 -12.05 12.56
CA LEU A 145 15.50 -11.76 11.22
C LEU A 145 13.97 -11.66 11.16
N TYR A 146 13.25 -12.56 11.83
CA TYR A 146 11.78 -12.50 11.91
C TYR A 146 11.31 -11.19 12.55
N ARG A 147 11.84 -10.81 13.71
CA ARG A 147 11.48 -9.56 14.40
C ARG A 147 11.82 -8.34 13.56
N THR A 148 12.96 -8.35 12.87
CA THR A 148 13.36 -7.28 11.94
C THR A 148 12.37 -7.14 10.79
N VAL A 149 11.99 -8.25 10.15
CA VAL A 149 11.02 -8.27 9.06
C VAL A 149 9.66 -7.77 9.52
N VAL A 150 9.18 -8.21 10.68
CA VAL A 150 7.91 -7.72 11.27
C VAL A 150 7.98 -6.22 11.57
N GLY A 151 9.07 -5.74 12.14
CA GLY A 151 9.30 -4.32 12.40
C GLY A 151 9.27 -3.46 11.13
N LEU A 152 9.98 -3.88 10.08
CA LEU A 152 9.99 -3.19 8.79
C LEU A 152 8.63 -3.28 8.09
N ALA A 153 7.93 -4.41 8.17
CA ALA A 153 6.62 -4.60 7.58
C ALA A 153 5.56 -3.72 8.25
N SER A 154 5.60 -3.56 9.58
CA SER A 154 4.66 -2.69 10.31
C SER A 154 4.76 -1.23 9.88
N VAL A 155 5.98 -0.71 9.69
CA VAL A 155 6.21 0.65 9.20
C VAL A 155 5.66 0.83 7.78
N SER A 156 5.87 -0.15 6.90
CA SER A 156 5.34 -0.11 5.53
C SER A 156 3.82 -0.08 5.47
N GLN A 157 3.15 -0.79 6.37
CA GLN A 157 1.69 -0.84 6.43
C GLN A 157 1.09 0.43 7.04
N GLU A 158 1.71 0.99 8.07
CA GLU A 158 1.23 2.19 8.77
C GLU A 158 1.16 3.41 7.85
N ILE A 159 2.13 3.58 6.96
CA ILE A 159 2.17 4.69 6.01
C ILE A 159 1.07 4.59 4.96
N ARG A 160 0.74 3.39 4.49
CA ARG A 160 -0.38 3.21 3.55
C ARG A 160 -1.72 3.57 4.20
N VAL A 161 -1.93 3.22 5.45
CA VAL A 161 -3.13 3.60 6.21
C VAL A 161 -3.16 5.11 6.44
N GLY A 162 -2.01 5.73 6.75
CA GLY A 162 -1.87 7.18 6.92
C GLY A 162 -2.11 7.99 5.64
N SER A 163 -1.67 7.50 4.48
CA SER A 163 -1.89 8.16 3.18
C SER A 163 -3.34 8.07 2.71
N ILE A 164 -4.04 6.99 3.01
CA ILE A 164 -5.47 6.83 2.71
C ILE A 164 -6.32 7.77 3.58
N LYS A 165 -5.93 8.02 4.83
CA LYS A 165 -6.68 8.95 5.72
C LYS A 165 -6.62 10.42 5.29
N LYS A 166 -5.58 10.85 4.56
CA LYS A 166 -5.44 12.27 4.19
C LYS A 166 -6.20 12.69 2.94
N THR A 167 -6.58 11.79 2.04
CA THR A 167 -7.14 12.17 0.74
C THR A 167 -8.65 12.06 0.62
N HIS A 168 -9.35 11.34 1.52
CA HIS A 168 -10.78 11.07 1.30
C HIS A 168 -11.75 11.96 2.08
N PHE A 169 -11.30 12.64 3.14
CA PHE A 169 -12.21 13.43 3.97
C PHE A 169 -12.33 14.91 3.58
N ARG A 170 -11.37 15.46 2.85
CA ARG A 170 -11.39 16.89 2.50
C ARG A 170 -12.35 17.22 1.35
N GLY A 171 -12.59 16.26 0.44
CA GLY A 171 -13.51 16.43 -0.67
C GLY A 171 -14.97 16.15 -0.28
N LEU A 172 -15.20 15.09 0.52
CA LEU A 172 -16.56 14.68 0.86
C LEU A 172 -17.25 15.71 1.78
N GLY A 173 -16.53 16.26 2.77
CA GLY A 173 -17.05 17.32 3.65
C GLY A 173 -17.44 18.58 2.88
N PHE A 174 -16.64 18.98 1.91
CA PHE A 174 -16.90 20.12 1.06
C PHE A 174 -18.18 19.93 0.21
N TRP A 175 -18.35 18.76 -0.39
CA TRP A 175 -19.56 18.47 -1.17
C TRP A 175 -20.80 18.34 -0.29
N ILE A 176 -20.70 17.75 0.90
CA ILE A 176 -21.80 17.67 1.86
C ILE A 176 -22.24 19.07 2.28
N THR A 177 -21.30 19.98 2.58
CA THR A 177 -21.66 21.38 2.93
C THR A 177 -22.29 22.13 1.78
N ILE A 178 -21.83 21.94 0.53
CA ILE A 178 -22.45 22.55 -0.65
C ILE A 178 -23.87 22.03 -0.84
N PHE A 179 -24.09 20.71 -0.74
CA PHE A 179 -25.42 20.13 -0.92
C PHE A 179 -26.38 20.49 0.20
N THR A 180 -25.93 20.59 1.45
CA THR A 180 -26.81 21.00 2.56
C THR A 180 -27.15 22.47 2.51
N VAL A 181 -26.19 23.37 2.26
CA VAL A 181 -26.46 24.81 2.13
C VAL A 181 -27.23 25.11 0.85
N GLY A 182 -26.83 24.54 -0.28
CA GLY A 182 -27.55 24.72 -1.56
C GLY A 182 -28.97 24.16 -1.51
N GLY A 183 -29.15 22.99 -0.90
CA GLY A 183 -30.48 22.40 -0.69
C GLY A 183 -31.37 23.23 0.23
N ALA A 184 -30.82 23.80 1.31
CA ALA A 184 -31.56 24.70 2.20
C ALA A 184 -31.95 25.99 1.51
N LEU A 185 -31.08 26.61 0.72
CA LEU A 185 -31.39 27.81 -0.05
C LEU A 185 -32.42 27.53 -1.15
N TRP A 186 -32.30 26.39 -1.84
CA TRP A 186 -33.28 25.95 -2.82
C TRP A 186 -34.65 25.69 -2.19
N PHE A 187 -34.70 25.07 -1.01
CA PHE A 187 -35.90 24.81 -0.24
C PHE A 187 -36.57 26.11 0.24
N LEU A 188 -35.78 27.08 0.73
CA LEU A 188 -36.29 28.42 1.09
C LEU A 188 -36.83 29.17 -0.14
N TRP A 189 -36.14 29.09 -1.26
CA TRP A 189 -36.63 29.68 -2.53
C TRP A 189 -37.92 29.02 -3.02
N TRP A 190 -38.01 27.68 -2.88
CA TRP A 190 -39.24 26.94 -3.20
C TRP A 190 -40.41 27.35 -2.30
N LEU A 191 -40.20 27.53 -0.99
CA LEU A 191 -41.19 28.03 -0.05
C LEU A 191 -41.61 29.48 -0.32
N SER A 192 -40.73 30.28 -0.91
CA SER A 192 -40.99 31.69 -1.26
C SER A 192 -41.79 31.86 -2.56
N ARG A 193 -42.05 30.80 -3.30
CA ARG A 193 -42.85 30.89 -4.51
C ARG A 193 -44.30 31.19 -4.16
N PRO A 194 -44.87 32.28 -4.70
CA PRO A 194 -46.28 32.71 -4.39
C PRO A 194 -47.33 31.70 -4.80
N ASP A 195 -47.00 30.82 -5.78
CA ASP A 195 -47.95 29.83 -6.32
C ASP A 195 -48.29 28.70 -5.35
N LEU A 196 -47.49 28.51 -4.30
CA LEU A 196 -47.75 27.46 -3.31
C LEU A 196 -48.59 27.97 -2.11
N ARG A 197 -48.85 29.27 -2.04
CA ARG A 197 -49.54 29.84 -0.87
C ARG A 197 -51.05 29.59 -0.85
N HIS A 198 -51.67 29.15 -1.96
CA HIS A 198 -53.13 28.87 -1.97
C HIS A 198 -53.54 27.77 -2.97
N PRO A 199 -53.30 26.49 -2.67
CA PRO A 199 -53.95 25.42 -3.43
C PRO A 199 -55.46 25.32 -3.12
N TYR A 200 -55.94 26.02 -2.11
CA TYR A 200 -57.32 25.88 -1.65
C TYR A 200 -58.16 27.20 -1.72
N GLY A 201 -57.63 28.27 -2.30
CA GLY A 201 -58.25 29.59 -2.24
C GLY A 201 -59.46 29.82 -3.12
N ARG A 202 -59.94 28.87 -3.93
CA ARG A 202 -61.06 29.02 -4.83
C ARG A 202 -61.98 27.81 -5.02
N LEU A 203 -62.10 27.00 -3.99
CA LEU A 203 -63.21 26.05 -4.03
C LEU A 203 -64.42 26.73 -3.52
N ARG A 204 -65.34 27.09 -4.46
CA ARG A 204 -66.66 27.57 -4.12
C ARG A 204 -67.34 26.54 -3.22
N ARG A 205 -67.81 26.99 -2.08
CA ARG A 205 -68.59 26.21 -1.14
C ARG A 205 -69.81 25.66 -1.93
N GLY A 206 -69.79 24.38 -2.29
CA GLY A 206 -70.84 23.75 -3.06
C GLY A 206 -70.39 22.84 -4.19
N GLU A 207 -69.23 23.05 -4.74
CA GLU A 207 -68.72 22.15 -5.82
C GLU A 207 -68.01 20.87 -5.29
N TYR A 208 -67.75 20.84 -4.00
CA TYR A 208 -67.08 19.71 -3.39
C TYR A 208 -68.01 18.65 -2.79
N TRP A 209 -69.27 19.06 -2.51
CA TRP A 209 -70.27 18.19 -1.90
C TRP A 209 -71.52 18.10 -2.76
N GLY A 210 -71.67 17.05 -3.54
CA GLY A 210 -72.92 16.65 -4.05
C GLY A 210 -73.32 17.04 -5.50
N SER A 211 -72.40 17.63 -6.27
CA SER A 211 -72.74 18.02 -7.68
C SER A 211 -72.52 16.88 -8.71
N GLY A 212 -72.10 15.70 -8.30
CA GLY A 212 -72.00 14.55 -9.20
C GLY A 212 -70.83 14.57 -10.21
N GLN A 213 -70.09 15.67 -10.28
CA GLN A 213 -68.95 15.83 -11.20
C GLN A 213 -67.64 15.92 -10.47
N GLY A 214 -67.27 14.93 -9.69
CA GLY A 214 -65.99 14.88 -8.97
C GLY A 214 -66.11 14.77 -7.47
N GLY A 215 -67.31 14.59 -6.95
CA GLY A 215 -67.53 14.34 -5.54
C GLY A 215 -67.31 12.89 -5.16
N PHE A 216 -67.04 12.70 -3.88
CA PHE A 216 -66.69 11.41 -3.23
C PHE A 216 -67.75 10.31 -3.47
N GLY A 217 -68.91 10.62 -4.00
CA GLY A 217 -69.97 9.67 -4.22
C GLY A 217 -70.01 8.99 -5.59
N GLY A 218 -69.26 9.49 -6.60
CA GLY A 218 -69.37 8.98 -7.95
C GLY A 218 -68.44 7.82 -8.30
N ASN A 219 -67.36 7.67 -7.57
CA ASN A 219 -66.35 6.67 -7.89
C ASN A 219 -66.31 5.46 -6.96
N PHE A 220 -67.10 5.43 -5.90
CA PHE A 220 -67.17 4.28 -4.99
C PHE A 220 -68.18 3.21 -5.40
N GLY A 221 -68.99 3.51 -6.41
CA GLY A 221 -70.01 2.58 -6.89
C GLY A 221 -69.55 1.55 -7.91
N GLY A 222 -68.34 1.59 -8.35
CA GLY A 222 -67.86 0.76 -9.45
C GLY A 222 -66.98 -0.45 -9.08
N HIS A 223 -66.67 -0.64 -7.82
CA HIS A 223 -65.79 -1.73 -7.42
C HIS A 223 -66.46 -2.80 -6.55
N GLY A 224 -67.74 -2.97 -6.74
CA GLY A 224 -68.52 -4.14 -6.21
C GLY A 224 -68.56 -5.28 -7.23
N GLY A 225 -67.52 -5.53 -7.98
CA GLY A 225 -67.45 -6.62 -8.94
C GLY A 225 -66.63 -7.79 -8.38
N GLY A 226 -67.31 -8.79 -7.88
CA GLY A 226 -66.99 -10.18 -8.03
C GLY A 226 -65.57 -10.63 -7.69
N MET A 227 -65.28 -10.97 -6.47
CA MET A 227 -64.34 -12.05 -6.14
C MET A 227 -65.04 -13.37 -6.47
N SER A 228 -64.85 -13.86 -7.69
CA SER A 228 -65.06 -15.26 -8.02
C SER A 228 -63.85 -16.00 -7.43
N GLY A 229 -64.11 -16.79 -6.40
CA GLY A 229 -63.16 -17.73 -5.88
C GLY A 229 -62.90 -18.85 -6.89
N GLU A 230 -61.65 -18.97 -7.34
CA GLU A 230 -61.20 -20.24 -7.91
C GLU A 230 -60.19 -20.86 -6.98
N GLY A 231 -60.60 -22.04 -6.52
CA GLY A 231 -59.91 -22.84 -5.57
C GLY A 231 -58.64 -23.43 -6.12
N TRP A 232 -57.71 -23.57 -5.27
CA TRP A 232 -56.51 -24.37 -5.45
C TRP A 232 -56.90 -25.85 -5.36
N LYS A 233 -56.60 -26.62 -6.38
CA LYS A 233 -56.39 -28.06 -6.32
C LYS A 233 -54.93 -28.37 -6.42
#